data_514a2e236e165a7ff63753a0b8da9b88
#
_entry.id   514a2e236e165a7ff63753a0b8da9b88
#
_cell.length_a   1.000
_cell.length_b   1.000
_cell.length_c   1.000
_cell.angle_alpha   90.00
_cell.angle_beta   90.00
_cell.angle_gamma   90.00
#
_symmetry.space_group_name_H-M   'P 1'
#
loop_
_entity.id
_entity.type
_entity.pdbx_description
1 polymer ?
#
loop_
_entity_poly.entity_id
_entity_poly.type
_entity_poly.pdbx_seq_one_letter_code
_entity_poly.pdbx_strand_id
1 'polypeptide(L)'
;METMNTSETAARLRRAITRLNRKLRHSSLGGISPAQASMLESIEKRTNPSLGDLAVAEQMKPPSVTRIAQTMQEAGLIILVPDLEDRRCTRVQLSALGRKEIAAIRRRKTEFLEKKLLSLSGTDQHKANDLVAFLERLLEES
;
A
#
# COMPACT_ATOMS: atom_id res chain seq x y z
N MET A 1 -8.17 39.92 -5.09
CA MET A 1 -8.06 38.51 -5.55
C MET A 1 -6.74 37.95 -5.02
N GLU A 2 -6.80 37.03 -4.11
CA GLU A 2 -5.58 36.40 -3.59
C GLU A 2 -4.94 35.55 -4.68
N THR A 3 -3.66 35.82 -4.94
CA THR A 3 -2.88 35.01 -5.87
C THR A 3 -2.60 33.67 -5.20
N MET A 4 -3.07 32.58 -5.79
CA MET A 4 -2.83 31.25 -5.25
C MET A 4 -1.33 30.93 -5.30
N ASN A 5 -0.77 30.65 -4.14
CA ASN A 5 0.63 30.20 -4.08
C ASN A 5 0.66 28.69 -4.36
N THR A 6 1.03 28.34 -5.58
CA THR A 6 1.05 26.95 -6.05
C THR A 6 1.97 26.07 -5.20
N SER A 7 3.11 26.59 -4.76
CA SER A 7 4.04 25.87 -3.91
C SER A 7 3.43 25.54 -2.54
N GLU A 8 2.75 26.51 -1.94
CA GLU A 8 2.06 26.31 -0.66
C GLU A 8 0.91 25.32 -0.77
N THR A 9 0.12 25.43 -1.84
CA THR A 9 -0.98 24.49 -2.12
C THR A 9 -0.45 23.08 -2.31
N ALA A 10 0.64 22.92 -3.06
CA ALA A 10 1.28 21.63 -3.27
C ALA A 10 1.76 21.01 -1.95
N ALA A 11 2.37 21.82 -1.07
CA ALA A 11 2.83 21.35 0.23
C ALA A 11 1.67 20.91 1.13
N ARG A 12 0.57 21.68 1.13
CA ARG A 12 -0.64 21.33 1.88
C ARG A 12 -1.27 20.04 1.37
N LEU A 13 -1.36 19.90 0.05
CA LEU A 13 -1.90 18.67 -0.57
C LEU A 13 -1.05 17.46 -0.22
N ARG A 14 0.27 17.59 -0.33
CA ARG A 14 1.20 16.51 0.04
C ARG A 14 1.00 16.08 1.50
N ARG A 15 0.92 17.05 2.42
CA ARG A 15 0.71 16.73 3.85
C ARG A 15 -0.63 16.06 4.10
N ALA A 16 -1.69 16.51 3.44
CA ALA A 16 -3.02 15.93 3.58
C ALA A 16 -3.04 14.48 3.08
N ILE A 17 -2.44 14.22 1.94
CA ILE A 17 -2.33 12.88 1.36
C ILE A 17 -1.55 11.96 2.30
N THR A 18 -0.41 12.43 2.82
CA THR A 18 0.43 11.64 3.74
C THR A 18 -0.32 11.29 5.02
N ARG A 19 -1.02 12.27 5.62
CA ARG A 19 -1.79 12.06 6.86
C ARG A 19 -2.96 11.13 6.63
N LEU A 20 -3.67 11.29 5.51
CA LEU A 20 -4.79 10.42 5.18
C LEU A 20 -4.33 8.98 4.96
N ASN A 21 -3.24 8.80 4.23
CA ASN A 21 -2.68 7.48 3.99
C ASN A 21 -2.27 6.79 5.29
N ARG A 22 -1.72 7.54 6.25
CA ARG A 22 -1.37 7.01 7.57
C ARG A 22 -2.62 6.52 8.32
N LYS A 23 -3.70 7.30 8.32
CA LYS A 23 -4.96 6.90 8.95
C LYS A 23 -5.56 5.66 8.30
N LEU A 24 -5.54 5.59 6.98
CA LEU A 24 -5.99 4.41 6.24
C LEU A 24 -5.20 3.17 6.64
N ARG A 25 -3.89 3.31 6.73
CA ARG A 25 -3.00 2.21 7.12
C ARG A 25 -3.32 1.72 8.54
N HIS A 26 -3.47 2.63 9.49
CA HIS A 26 -3.80 2.28 10.88
C HIS A 26 -5.15 1.57 11.02
N SER A 27 -6.14 1.97 10.23
CA SER A 27 -7.49 1.42 10.32
C SER A 27 -7.64 0.05 9.66
N SER A 28 -6.65 -0.40 8.90
CA SER A 28 -6.81 -1.52 7.97
C SER A 28 -5.97 -2.76 8.29
N LEU A 29 -5.00 -2.68 9.19
CA LEU A 29 -3.97 -3.71 9.34
C LEU A 29 -4.46 -5.03 9.96
N GLY A 30 -5.45 -4.98 10.87
CA GLY A 30 -6.08 -6.20 11.39
C GLY A 30 -5.12 -7.23 11.98
N GLY A 31 -4.07 -6.81 12.67
CA GLY A 31 -3.08 -7.70 13.27
C GLY A 31 -1.83 -7.93 12.44
N ILE A 32 -1.80 -7.44 11.21
CA ILE A 32 -0.61 -7.49 10.33
C ILE A 32 0.19 -6.21 10.58
N SER A 33 1.53 -6.32 10.69
CA SER A 33 2.37 -5.15 10.88
C SER A 33 2.41 -4.28 9.61
N PRO A 34 2.72 -2.96 9.75
CA PRO A 34 2.88 -2.09 8.57
C PRO A 34 3.93 -2.61 7.58
N ALA A 35 5.04 -3.15 8.08
CA ALA A 35 6.10 -3.70 7.24
C ALA A 35 5.62 -4.92 6.45
N GLN A 36 4.86 -5.81 7.09
CA GLN A 36 4.28 -6.97 6.43
C GLN A 36 3.25 -6.58 5.38
N ALA A 37 2.38 -5.61 5.69
CA ALA A 37 1.38 -5.10 4.74
C ALA A 37 2.05 -4.50 3.51
N SER A 38 3.09 -3.70 3.69
CA SER A 38 3.88 -3.12 2.61
C SER A 38 4.53 -4.21 1.75
N MET A 39 5.08 -5.22 2.38
CA MET A 39 5.71 -6.36 1.71
C MET A 39 4.69 -7.14 0.87
N LEU A 40 3.51 -7.40 1.41
CA LEU A 40 2.42 -8.07 0.66
C LEU A 40 2.07 -7.30 -0.61
N GLU A 41 1.94 -5.98 -0.53
CA GLU A 41 1.67 -5.14 -1.70
C GLU A 41 2.79 -5.20 -2.73
N SER A 42 4.05 -5.15 -2.27
CA SER A 42 5.22 -5.23 -3.15
C SER A 42 5.27 -6.57 -3.90
N ILE A 43 4.94 -7.66 -3.23
CA ILE A 43 4.89 -8.99 -3.85
C ILE A 43 3.79 -9.05 -4.91
N GLU A 44 2.60 -8.54 -4.59
CA GLU A 44 1.47 -8.57 -5.50
C GLU A 44 1.72 -7.79 -6.79
N LYS A 45 2.38 -6.64 -6.67
CA LYS A 45 2.64 -5.75 -7.83
C LYS A 45 3.70 -6.29 -8.78
N ARG A 46 4.48 -7.28 -8.36
CA ARG A 46 5.61 -7.78 -9.14
C ARG A 46 5.33 -9.19 -9.65
N THR A 47 5.99 -9.54 -10.75
CA THR A 47 5.92 -10.88 -11.30
C THR A 47 7.09 -11.68 -10.74
N ASN A 48 6.76 -12.68 -9.91
CA ASN A 48 7.73 -13.64 -9.36
C ASN A 48 8.97 -12.97 -8.75
N PRO A 49 8.80 -12.03 -7.77
CA PRO A 49 9.93 -11.29 -7.22
C PRO A 49 10.84 -12.19 -6.38
N SER A 50 12.13 -11.83 -6.35
CA SER A 50 13.09 -12.42 -5.42
C SER A 50 13.12 -11.63 -4.10
N LEU A 51 13.75 -12.20 -3.07
CA LEU A 51 14.02 -11.46 -1.84
C LEU A 51 14.86 -10.21 -2.11
N GLY A 52 15.81 -10.29 -3.06
CA GLY A 52 16.60 -9.14 -3.48
C GLY A 52 15.77 -8.05 -4.11
N ASP A 53 14.82 -8.41 -4.98
CA ASP A 53 13.90 -7.46 -5.61
C ASP A 53 13.07 -6.74 -4.54
N LEU A 54 12.61 -7.46 -3.53
CA LEU A 54 11.83 -6.89 -2.44
C LEU A 54 12.67 -5.97 -1.55
N ALA A 55 13.95 -6.30 -1.32
CA ALA A 55 14.86 -5.45 -0.58
C ALA A 55 15.01 -4.08 -1.25
N VAL A 56 15.16 -4.06 -2.56
CA VAL A 56 15.24 -2.82 -3.35
C VAL A 56 13.90 -2.06 -3.27
N ALA A 57 12.79 -2.75 -3.50
CA ALA A 57 11.46 -2.15 -3.51
C ALA A 57 11.08 -1.52 -2.17
N GLU A 58 11.42 -2.19 -1.07
CA GLU A 58 11.11 -1.74 0.29
C GLU A 58 12.21 -0.82 0.87
N GLN A 59 13.30 -0.59 0.14
CA GLN A 59 14.44 0.19 0.58
C GLN A 59 14.99 -0.33 1.93
N MET A 60 15.10 -1.65 2.03
CA MET A 60 15.56 -2.34 3.23
C MET A 60 16.82 -3.15 2.93
N LYS A 61 17.59 -3.39 3.97
CA LYS A 61 18.76 -4.27 3.85
C LYS A 61 18.31 -5.73 3.71
N PRO A 62 19.01 -6.56 2.91
CA PRO A 62 18.64 -7.96 2.70
C PRO A 62 18.35 -8.77 3.96
N PRO A 63 19.17 -8.68 5.05
CA PRO A 63 18.85 -9.41 6.28
C PRO A 63 17.51 -9.04 6.90
N SER A 64 17.12 -7.77 6.81
CA SER A 64 15.82 -7.31 7.34
C SER A 64 14.67 -7.89 6.54
N VAL A 65 14.78 -7.88 5.22
CA VAL A 65 13.77 -8.47 4.33
C VAL A 65 13.64 -9.97 4.58
N THR A 66 14.76 -10.68 4.70
CA THR A 66 14.75 -12.12 4.98
C THR A 66 14.02 -12.43 6.28
N ARG A 67 14.27 -11.64 7.33
CA ARG A 67 13.61 -11.84 8.63
C ARG A 67 12.10 -11.62 8.53
N ILE A 68 11.67 -10.55 7.87
CA ILE A 68 10.24 -10.26 7.67
C ILE A 68 9.60 -11.39 6.85
N ALA A 69 10.25 -11.80 5.77
CA ALA A 69 9.76 -12.87 4.91
C ALA A 69 9.60 -14.19 5.66
N GLN A 70 10.56 -14.55 6.50
CA GLN A 70 10.46 -15.76 7.32
C GLN A 70 9.26 -15.71 8.27
N THR A 71 9.04 -14.57 8.93
CA THR A 71 7.90 -14.36 9.82
C THR A 71 6.60 -14.48 9.04
N MET A 72 6.55 -13.91 7.84
CA MET A 72 5.36 -13.98 6.99
C MET A 72 5.09 -15.41 6.49
N GLN A 73 6.14 -16.16 6.18
CA GLN A 73 6.00 -17.57 5.81
C GLN A 73 5.46 -18.40 6.97
N GLU A 74 5.98 -18.19 8.18
CA GLU A 74 5.48 -18.85 9.38
C GLU A 74 4.02 -18.54 9.65
N ALA A 75 3.59 -17.31 9.34
CA ALA A 75 2.20 -16.89 9.45
C ALA A 75 1.32 -17.41 8.30
N GLY A 76 1.91 -18.08 7.31
CA GLY A 76 1.17 -18.63 6.18
C GLY A 76 0.80 -17.63 5.10
N LEU A 77 1.39 -16.44 5.10
CA LEU A 77 1.03 -15.37 4.16
C LEU A 77 1.76 -15.48 2.82
N ILE A 78 2.96 -16.02 2.84
CA ILE A 78 3.80 -16.17 1.64
C ILE A 78 4.43 -17.57 1.60
N ILE A 79 4.93 -17.91 0.41
CA ILE A 79 5.69 -19.13 0.15
C ILE A 79 7.05 -18.71 -0.40
N LEU A 80 8.13 -19.22 0.20
CA LEU A 80 9.48 -19.01 -0.29
C LEU A 80 9.86 -20.20 -1.16
N VAL A 81 10.26 -19.94 -2.40
CA VAL A 81 10.56 -20.98 -3.39
C VAL A 81 11.97 -20.73 -3.93
N PRO A 82 12.88 -21.73 -3.85
CA PRO A 82 14.18 -21.59 -4.49
C PRO A 82 14.02 -21.41 -6.00
N ASP A 83 14.83 -20.55 -6.60
CA ASP A 83 14.85 -20.41 -8.04
C ASP A 83 15.45 -21.68 -8.67
N LEU A 84 14.78 -22.21 -9.69
CA LEU A 84 15.23 -23.42 -10.35
C LEU A 84 16.52 -23.21 -11.15
N GLU A 85 16.75 -22.02 -11.66
CA GLU A 85 17.92 -21.69 -12.47
C GLU A 85 19.09 -21.13 -11.66
N ASP A 86 18.80 -20.33 -10.62
CA ASP A 86 19.80 -19.76 -9.73
C ASP A 86 19.46 -20.05 -8.28
N ARG A 87 20.14 -21.06 -7.71
CA ARG A 87 19.91 -21.51 -6.33
C ARG A 87 20.27 -20.49 -5.27
N ARG A 88 21.02 -19.41 -5.62
CA ARG A 88 21.32 -18.31 -4.71
C ARG A 88 20.14 -17.36 -4.56
N CYS A 89 19.13 -17.50 -5.41
CA CYS A 89 17.97 -16.65 -5.47
C CYS A 89 16.75 -17.36 -4.89
N THR A 90 16.03 -16.69 -3.99
CA THR A 90 14.78 -17.18 -3.43
C THR A 90 13.64 -16.33 -3.98
N ARG A 91 12.65 -16.98 -4.60
CA ARG A 91 11.44 -16.33 -5.10
C ARG A 91 10.39 -16.29 -4.02
N VAL A 92 9.52 -15.30 -4.07
CA VAL A 92 8.47 -15.08 -3.08
C VAL A 92 7.13 -15.09 -3.78
N GLN A 93 6.21 -15.90 -3.27
CA GLN A 93 4.86 -15.99 -3.81
C GLN A 93 3.85 -15.76 -2.69
N LEU A 94 2.71 -15.13 -3.03
CA LEU A 94 1.61 -15.01 -2.10
C LEU A 94 0.93 -16.37 -1.94
N SER A 95 0.61 -16.74 -0.70
CA SER A 95 -0.29 -17.84 -0.43
C SER A 95 -1.74 -17.41 -0.67
N ALA A 96 -2.68 -18.37 -0.65
CA ALA A 96 -4.11 -18.05 -0.69
C ALA A 96 -4.49 -17.13 0.48
N LEU A 97 -3.93 -17.38 1.67
CA LEU A 97 -4.15 -16.53 2.85
C LEU A 97 -3.59 -15.13 2.63
N GLY A 98 -2.40 -15.00 2.04
CA GLY A 98 -1.78 -13.70 1.73
C GLY A 98 -2.64 -12.87 0.80
N ARG A 99 -3.20 -13.47 -0.25
CA ARG A 99 -4.13 -12.79 -1.17
C ARG A 99 -5.39 -12.34 -0.47
N LYS A 100 -5.93 -13.19 0.40
CA LYS A 100 -7.11 -12.88 1.20
C LYS A 100 -6.86 -11.70 2.14
N GLU A 101 -5.69 -11.67 2.78
CA GLU A 101 -5.32 -10.57 3.68
C GLU A 101 -5.16 -9.25 2.95
N ILE A 102 -4.55 -9.24 1.76
CA ILE A 102 -4.45 -8.02 0.94
C ILE A 102 -5.84 -7.50 0.60
N ALA A 103 -6.75 -8.38 0.16
CA ALA A 103 -8.12 -8.00 -0.16
C ALA A 103 -8.85 -7.43 1.06
N ALA A 104 -8.63 -8.03 2.23
CA ALA A 104 -9.22 -7.56 3.49
C ALA A 104 -8.70 -6.18 3.89
N ILE A 105 -7.39 -5.93 3.73
CA ILE A 105 -6.79 -4.62 4.00
C ILE A 105 -7.41 -3.56 3.10
N ARG A 106 -7.52 -3.82 1.81
CA ARG A 106 -8.14 -2.91 0.84
C ARG A 106 -9.59 -2.61 1.19
N ARG A 107 -10.35 -3.64 1.55
CA ARG A 107 -11.75 -3.48 1.94
C ARG A 107 -11.87 -2.60 3.18
N ARG A 108 -11.04 -2.81 4.19
CA ARG A 108 -11.06 -1.99 5.41
C ARG A 108 -10.72 -0.53 5.13
N LYS A 109 -9.77 -0.27 4.23
CA LYS A 109 -9.44 1.10 3.81
C LYS A 109 -10.63 1.77 3.14
N THR A 110 -11.28 1.05 2.24
CA THR A 110 -12.47 1.56 1.52
C THR A 110 -13.62 1.82 2.49
N GLU A 111 -13.88 0.89 3.40
CA GLU A 111 -14.93 1.04 4.41
C GLU A 111 -14.68 2.23 5.35
N PHE A 112 -13.41 2.46 5.71
CA PHE A 112 -13.04 3.61 6.54
C PHE A 112 -13.39 4.93 5.85
N LEU A 113 -13.04 5.08 4.59
CA LEU A 113 -13.37 6.28 3.81
C LEU A 113 -14.87 6.39 3.54
N GLU A 114 -15.51 5.28 3.23
CA GLU A 114 -16.96 5.26 2.99
C GLU A 114 -17.72 5.79 4.20
N LYS A 115 -17.39 5.34 5.41
CA LYS A 115 -18.02 5.84 6.62
C LYS A 115 -17.84 7.34 6.81
N LYS A 116 -16.64 7.85 6.51
CA LYS A 116 -16.38 9.29 6.58
C LYS A 116 -17.19 10.07 5.56
N LEU A 117 -17.28 9.57 4.33
CA LEU A 117 -18.05 10.20 3.26
C LEU A 117 -19.54 10.20 3.57
N LEU A 118 -20.08 9.11 4.12
CA LEU A 118 -21.49 9.01 4.49
C LEU A 118 -21.89 10.00 5.58
N SER A 119 -20.94 10.44 6.41
CA SER A 119 -21.20 11.44 7.45
C SER A 119 -21.25 12.87 6.91
N LEU A 120 -20.86 13.07 5.65
CA LEU A 120 -20.83 14.39 5.02
C LEU A 120 -22.17 14.74 4.37
N SER A 121 -22.41 16.04 4.15
CA SER A 121 -23.57 16.51 3.38
C SER A 121 -23.49 16.01 1.94
N GLY A 122 -24.63 15.99 1.23
CA GLY A 122 -24.65 15.62 -0.18
C GLY A 122 -23.75 16.51 -1.04
N THR A 123 -23.68 17.80 -0.74
CA THR A 123 -22.79 18.74 -1.43
C THR A 123 -21.32 18.36 -1.24
N ASP A 124 -20.91 18.01 -0.01
CA ASP A 124 -19.53 17.62 0.27
C ASP A 124 -19.19 16.26 -0.35
N GLN A 125 -20.16 15.34 -0.44
CA GLN A 125 -19.97 14.07 -1.16
C GLN A 125 -19.70 14.31 -2.65
N HIS A 126 -20.38 15.27 -3.28
CA HIS A 126 -20.13 15.68 -4.66
C HIS A 126 -18.70 16.26 -4.82
N LYS A 127 -18.26 17.07 -3.86
CA LYS A 127 -16.89 17.61 -3.87
C LYS A 127 -15.87 16.48 -3.78
N ALA A 128 -16.13 15.45 -2.98
CA ALA A 128 -15.24 14.29 -2.88
C ALA A 128 -15.11 13.57 -4.24
N ASN A 129 -16.22 13.41 -4.95
CA ASN A 129 -16.21 12.80 -6.28
C ASN A 129 -15.40 13.62 -7.27
N ASP A 130 -15.55 14.95 -7.25
CA ASP A 130 -14.77 15.86 -8.10
C ASP A 130 -13.28 15.81 -7.74
N LEU A 131 -12.95 15.69 -6.45
CA LEU A 131 -11.57 15.55 -5.99
C LEU A 131 -10.92 14.27 -6.52
N VAL A 132 -11.64 13.15 -6.50
CA VAL A 132 -11.14 11.88 -7.04
C VAL A 132 -10.78 12.05 -8.51
N ALA A 133 -11.66 12.63 -9.32
CA ALA A 133 -11.41 12.89 -10.73
C ALA A 133 -10.19 13.79 -10.94
N PHE A 134 -10.04 14.81 -10.10
CA PHE A 134 -8.89 15.71 -10.14
C PHE A 134 -7.58 14.98 -9.84
N LEU A 135 -7.54 14.15 -8.79
CA LEU A 135 -6.34 13.39 -8.42
C LEU A 135 -5.96 12.37 -9.50
N GLU A 136 -6.96 11.73 -10.11
CA GLU A 136 -6.73 10.81 -11.21
C GLU A 136 -6.09 11.51 -12.41
N ARG A 137 -6.53 12.73 -12.74
CA ARG A 137 -5.92 13.53 -13.80
C ARG A 137 -4.46 13.88 -13.49
N LEU A 138 -4.16 14.24 -12.23
CA LEU A 138 -2.77 14.51 -11.84
C LEU A 138 -1.86 13.32 -12.03
N LEU A 139 -2.38 12.11 -11.83
CA LEU A 139 -1.60 10.89 -11.99
C LEU A 139 -1.36 10.53 -13.45
N GLU A 140 -2.25 10.91 -14.34
CA GLU A 140 -2.13 10.64 -15.78
C GLU A 140 -1.13 11.57 -16.47
N GLU A 141 -0.84 12.72 -15.92
CA GLU A 141 0.04 13.74 -16.51
C GLU A 141 1.53 13.51 -16.22
N SER A 142 1.91 12.36 -15.71
CA SER A 142 3.31 12.05 -15.39
C SER A 142 4.13 11.62 -16.62
#